data_7567ab176b8848db4972aa7097fefa32
#
_entry.id   7567ab176b8848db4972aa7097fefa32
#
_cell.length_a   1.000
_cell.length_b   1.000
_cell.length_c   1.000
_cell.angle_alpha   90.00
_cell.angle_beta   90.00
_cell.angle_gamma   90.00
#
_symmetry.space_group_name_H-M   'P 1'
#
loop_
_entity.id
_entity.type
_entity.pdbx_description
1 polymer ?
#
loop_
_entity_poly.entity_id
_entity_poly.type
_entity_poly.pdbx_seq_one_letter_code
_entity_poly.pdbx_strand_id
1 'polypeptide(L)'
;MLERNRNKAAAATIAEITAQYDRIALVFQGGGALGAYQAGVYQALSDAGCEPTWLSGVSIGAINASIIAGNEPSRRLQRLEQFWQTVSGRKIWAYTPEGDIYRDIRNQTSSFMTMAMGQPGFFKPRSPNPWFQLAGADGATSFYDTAELKDTLESLIDFDVLNDGRKRLSVGAVNVRTGNFVYFDTDKVRIGPEHIMASGALPPAFPSIRIEGEYYWDGGIVSNTPLQYLLDQEEDRSSLVFQVDLFSARGVLPRGMADVLSRHKDIMYSSRTRQNTDNFQRIYALKMKLLDALKRVPPEQLKDGEKELIADYSDAGVVNIVHLIYQHKGYEGHAKDYEFSGTSMREHWEMGLEDTERTLRHKKWLMLPDNADGVTIHDLHREDPT
;
A
#
# COMPACT_ATOMS: atom_id res chain seq x y z
N MET A 1 -7.32 -23.68 22.92
CA MET A 1 -7.57 -24.77 21.94
C MET A 1 -8.88 -24.58 21.18
N LEU A 2 -9.97 -24.20 21.84
CA LEU A 2 -11.28 -23.94 21.20
C LEU A 2 -11.29 -22.68 20.30
N GLU A 3 -10.61 -21.61 20.68
CA GLU A 3 -10.44 -20.41 19.85
C GLU A 3 -9.60 -20.68 18.59
N ARG A 4 -8.54 -21.46 18.71
CA ARG A 4 -7.71 -21.87 17.56
C ARG A 4 -8.49 -22.74 16.55
N ASN A 5 -9.45 -23.56 17.04
CA ASN A 5 -10.32 -24.36 16.17
C ASN A 5 -11.45 -23.52 15.54
N ARG A 6 -11.97 -22.49 16.25
CA ARG A 6 -12.92 -21.52 15.68
C ARG A 6 -12.26 -20.68 14.56
N ASN A 7 -11.03 -20.23 14.77
CA ASN A 7 -10.29 -19.47 13.77
C ASN A 7 -9.94 -20.32 12.54
N LYS A 8 -9.59 -21.61 12.72
CA LYS A 8 -9.37 -22.53 11.58
C LYS A 8 -10.63 -22.78 10.75
N ALA A 9 -11.79 -22.91 11.38
CA ALA A 9 -13.06 -23.07 10.64
C ALA A 9 -13.47 -21.79 9.93
N ALA A 10 -13.20 -20.61 10.52
CA ALA A 10 -13.42 -19.32 9.87
C ALA A 10 -12.45 -19.11 8.70
N ALA A 11 -11.18 -19.52 8.82
CA ALA A 11 -10.17 -19.46 7.77
C ALA A 11 -10.56 -20.31 6.55
N ALA A 12 -10.98 -21.55 6.75
CA ALA A 12 -11.44 -22.42 5.66
C ALA A 12 -12.58 -21.77 4.85
N THR A 13 -13.54 -21.15 5.55
CA THR A 13 -14.67 -20.50 4.86
C THR A 13 -14.26 -19.26 4.03
N ILE A 14 -13.30 -18.44 4.52
CA ILE A 14 -12.78 -17.30 3.76
C ILE A 14 -11.95 -17.79 2.57
N ALA A 15 -11.11 -18.79 2.76
CA ALA A 15 -10.33 -19.40 1.69
C ALA A 15 -11.23 -19.96 0.57
N GLU A 16 -12.36 -20.63 0.92
CA GLU A 16 -13.31 -21.13 -0.06
C GLU A 16 -13.97 -20.00 -0.86
N ILE A 17 -14.34 -18.89 -0.21
CA ILE A 17 -14.95 -17.73 -0.89
C ILE A 17 -13.93 -17.09 -1.84
N THR A 18 -12.71 -16.87 -1.37
CA THR A 18 -11.67 -16.18 -2.15
C THR A 18 -11.09 -17.04 -3.27
N ALA A 19 -11.18 -18.38 -3.16
CA ALA A 19 -10.80 -19.31 -4.23
C ALA A 19 -11.67 -19.20 -5.50
N GLN A 20 -12.80 -18.48 -5.45
CA GLN A 20 -13.64 -18.21 -6.62
C GLN A 20 -13.09 -17.12 -7.53
N TYR A 21 -12.10 -16.35 -7.06
CA TYR A 21 -11.46 -15.31 -7.84
C TYR A 21 -10.20 -15.86 -8.53
N ASP A 22 -9.98 -15.40 -9.77
CA ASP A 22 -8.76 -15.71 -10.50
C ASP A 22 -7.54 -15.08 -9.85
N ARG A 23 -7.77 -13.96 -9.14
CA ARG A 23 -6.72 -13.16 -8.54
C ARG A 23 -7.17 -12.52 -7.23
N ILE A 24 -6.28 -12.58 -6.23
CA ILE A 24 -6.39 -11.79 -4.99
C ILE A 24 -5.26 -10.78 -5.03
N ALA A 25 -5.58 -9.49 -5.00
CA ALA A 25 -4.62 -8.42 -5.02
C ALA A 25 -4.60 -7.65 -3.69
N LEU A 26 -3.40 -7.25 -3.27
CA LEU A 26 -3.18 -6.43 -2.10
C LEU A 26 -2.43 -5.16 -2.50
N VAL A 27 -3.08 -4.00 -2.34
CA VAL A 27 -2.59 -2.69 -2.77
C VAL A 27 -2.25 -1.86 -1.55
N PHE A 28 -0.99 -1.48 -1.41
CA PHE A 28 -0.45 -0.76 -0.27
C PHE A 28 -0.07 0.68 -0.62
N GLN A 29 -0.70 1.63 0.08
CA GLN A 29 -0.38 3.05 0.01
C GLN A 29 0.95 3.36 0.70
N GLY A 30 1.65 4.44 0.27
CA GLY A 30 2.78 5.01 1.00
C GLY A 30 2.34 5.73 2.28
N GLY A 31 3.21 5.79 3.30
CA GLY A 31 2.86 6.44 4.57
C GLY A 31 3.85 6.30 5.72
N GLY A 32 5.11 5.97 5.44
CA GLY A 32 6.17 5.90 6.45
C GLY A 32 5.83 4.99 7.63
N ALA A 33 5.91 5.51 8.86
CA ALA A 33 5.67 4.75 10.09
C ALA A 33 4.25 4.14 10.20
N LEU A 34 3.26 4.71 9.50
CA LEU A 34 1.91 4.16 9.45
C LEU A 34 1.82 2.80 8.75
N GLY A 35 2.85 2.44 7.97
CA GLY A 35 2.90 1.17 7.24
C GLY A 35 2.85 -0.08 8.13
N ALA A 36 3.06 0.02 9.43
CA ALA A 36 2.84 -1.08 10.37
C ALA A 36 1.38 -1.57 10.39
N TYR A 37 0.41 -0.70 10.08
CA TYR A 37 -0.98 -1.06 9.87
C TYR A 37 -1.14 -2.09 8.73
N GLN A 38 -0.40 -1.91 7.63
CA GLN A 38 -0.42 -2.84 6.49
C GLN A 38 0.08 -4.24 6.85
N ALA A 39 1.05 -4.31 7.77
CA ALA A 39 1.54 -5.60 8.27
C ALA A 39 0.47 -6.33 9.10
N GLY A 40 -0.31 -5.60 9.92
CA GLY A 40 -1.47 -6.14 10.63
C GLY A 40 -2.58 -6.61 9.68
N VAL A 41 -2.85 -5.83 8.63
CA VAL A 41 -3.78 -6.24 7.55
C VAL A 41 -3.35 -7.56 6.93
N TYR A 42 -2.08 -7.66 6.53
CA TYR A 42 -1.57 -8.90 5.94
C TYR A 42 -1.67 -10.08 6.91
N GLN A 43 -1.37 -9.86 8.20
CA GLN A 43 -1.51 -10.90 9.21
C GLN A 43 -2.94 -11.47 9.25
N ALA A 44 -3.97 -10.61 9.32
CA ALA A 44 -5.36 -11.06 9.36
C ALA A 44 -5.78 -11.82 8.09
N LEU A 45 -5.32 -11.35 6.91
CA LEU A 45 -5.58 -12.03 5.64
C LEU A 45 -4.91 -13.42 5.60
N SER A 46 -3.66 -13.51 6.03
CA SER A 46 -2.90 -14.76 6.08
C SER A 46 -3.51 -15.75 7.09
N ASP A 47 -3.89 -15.29 8.28
CA ASP A 47 -4.54 -16.10 9.30
C ASP A 47 -5.91 -16.62 8.84
N ALA A 48 -6.59 -15.87 7.97
CA ALA A 48 -7.85 -16.26 7.35
C ALA A 48 -7.69 -17.17 6.12
N GLY A 49 -6.44 -17.46 5.70
CA GLY A 49 -6.14 -18.25 4.50
C GLY A 49 -6.39 -17.50 3.18
N CYS A 50 -6.47 -16.16 3.23
CA CYS A 50 -6.63 -15.29 2.07
C CYS A 50 -5.25 -14.78 1.62
N GLU A 51 -4.56 -15.52 0.76
CA GLU A 51 -3.22 -15.22 0.30
C GLU A 51 -3.22 -14.42 -1.01
N PRO A 52 -2.66 -13.21 -1.05
CA PRO A 52 -2.60 -12.42 -2.27
C PRO A 52 -1.67 -13.07 -3.30
N THR A 53 -2.10 -13.06 -4.56
CA THR A 53 -1.31 -13.49 -5.73
C THR A 53 -0.59 -12.33 -6.39
N TRP A 54 -1.10 -11.11 -6.22
CA TRP A 54 -0.49 -9.88 -6.71
C TRP A 54 -0.42 -8.83 -5.60
N LEU A 55 0.79 -8.33 -5.35
CA LEU A 55 1.04 -7.23 -4.41
C LEU A 55 1.47 -5.99 -5.20
N SER A 56 0.92 -4.85 -4.83
CA SER A 56 1.32 -3.57 -5.41
C SER A 56 1.53 -2.54 -4.31
N GLY A 57 2.61 -1.76 -4.38
CA GLY A 57 2.92 -0.81 -3.31
C GLY A 57 3.70 0.41 -3.77
N VAL A 58 3.61 1.47 -2.96
CA VAL A 58 4.39 2.70 -3.09
C VAL A 58 5.04 3.00 -1.74
N SER A 59 6.30 3.47 -1.75
CA SER A 59 7.04 3.85 -0.54
C SER A 59 7.12 2.72 0.48
N ILE A 60 6.71 2.94 1.73
CA ILE A 60 6.64 1.89 2.76
C ILE A 60 5.74 0.72 2.34
N GLY A 61 4.71 1.00 1.53
CA GLY A 61 3.85 -0.03 0.96
C GLY A 61 4.61 -0.96 0.00
N ALA A 62 5.55 -0.42 -0.78
CA ALA A 62 6.43 -1.23 -1.62
C ALA A 62 7.38 -2.10 -0.79
N ILE A 63 7.89 -1.60 0.33
CA ILE A 63 8.72 -2.37 1.26
C ILE A 63 7.93 -3.55 1.85
N ASN A 64 6.75 -3.28 2.44
CA ASN A 64 5.90 -4.34 2.99
C ASN A 64 5.51 -5.37 1.92
N ALA A 65 5.08 -4.92 0.74
CA ALA A 65 4.71 -5.78 -0.38
C ALA A 65 5.87 -6.68 -0.83
N SER A 66 7.07 -6.13 -0.90
CA SER A 66 8.28 -6.86 -1.30
C SER A 66 8.71 -7.90 -0.27
N ILE A 67 8.60 -7.59 1.03
CA ILE A 67 8.87 -8.56 2.11
C ILE A 67 7.87 -9.73 2.04
N ILE A 68 6.59 -9.45 1.77
CA ILE A 68 5.57 -10.49 1.63
C ILE A 68 5.83 -11.34 0.37
N ALA A 69 6.09 -10.70 -0.78
CA ALA A 69 6.28 -11.40 -2.04
C ALA A 69 7.59 -12.22 -2.09
N GLY A 70 8.67 -11.68 -1.51
CA GLY A 70 10.01 -12.28 -1.54
C GLY A 70 10.30 -13.24 -0.39
N ASN A 71 9.27 -13.86 0.22
CA ASN A 71 9.47 -14.85 1.25
C ASN A 71 8.46 -16.00 1.16
N GLU A 72 8.87 -17.18 1.62
CA GLU A 72 7.97 -18.32 1.77
C GLU A 72 6.85 -18.00 2.80
N PRO A 73 5.62 -18.53 2.63
CA PRO A 73 4.47 -18.21 3.47
C PRO A 73 4.76 -18.29 4.98
N SER A 74 5.50 -19.30 5.41
CA SER A 74 5.85 -19.52 6.82
C SER A 74 6.77 -18.47 7.43
N ARG A 75 7.44 -17.65 6.61
CA ARG A 75 8.41 -16.64 7.06
C ARG A 75 7.94 -15.20 6.91
N ARG A 76 6.87 -14.93 6.14
CA ARG A 76 6.43 -13.57 5.79
C ARG A 76 6.17 -12.69 6.99
N LEU A 77 5.35 -13.17 7.93
CA LEU A 77 5.03 -12.42 9.16
C LEU A 77 6.26 -12.19 10.02
N GLN A 78 7.10 -13.20 10.19
CA GLN A 78 8.36 -13.05 10.93
C GLN A 78 9.28 -12.00 10.30
N ARG A 79 9.37 -11.95 8.95
CA ARG A 79 10.19 -10.98 8.23
C ARG A 79 9.63 -9.56 8.32
N LEU A 80 8.29 -9.41 8.26
CA LEU A 80 7.63 -8.13 8.53
C LEU A 80 7.90 -7.66 9.96
N GLU A 81 7.76 -8.53 10.96
CA GLU A 81 8.09 -8.21 12.34
C GLU A 81 9.56 -7.77 12.50
N GLN A 82 10.50 -8.50 11.89
CA GLN A 82 11.93 -8.15 11.92
C GLN A 82 12.18 -6.77 11.31
N PHE A 83 11.56 -6.45 10.17
CA PHE A 83 11.65 -5.13 9.57
C PHE A 83 11.16 -4.06 10.55
N TRP A 84 9.92 -4.20 11.03
CA TRP A 84 9.30 -3.20 11.90
C TRP A 84 9.99 -3.06 13.24
N GLN A 85 10.53 -4.14 13.81
CA GLN A 85 11.37 -4.09 15.01
C GLN A 85 12.69 -3.37 14.76
N THR A 86 13.34 -3.60 13.63
CA THR A 86 14.59 -2.93 13.25
C THR A 86 14.39 -1.42 13.14
N VAL A 87 13.38 -1.00 12.35
CA VAL A 87 13.09 0.42 12.14
C VAL A 87 12.37 1.10 13.31
N SER A 88 11.95 0.36 14.34
CA SER A 88 11.33 0.90 15.57
C SER A 88 12.22 0.75 16.80
N GLY A 89 13.45 0.27 16.64
CA GLY A 89 14.29 -0.23 17.73
C GLY A 89 14.84 0.81 18.72
N ARG A 90 14.58 2.11 18.53
CA ARG A 90 14.95 3.12 19.51
C ARG A 90 13.99 3.14 20.69
N LYS A 91 14.42 2.56 21.82
CA LYS A 91 13.73 2.70 23.11
C LYS A 91 14.00 4.09 23.69
N ILE A 92 13.18 5.09 23.31
CA ILE A 92 13.34 6.44 23.83
C ILE A 92 12.77 6.56 25.26
N TRP A 93 11.72 5.77 25.58
CA TRP A 93 11.09 5.77 26.91
C TRP A 93 10.58 4.37 27.28
N ALA A 94 10.98 3.87 28.46
CA ALA A 94 10.51 2.59 28.97
C ALA A 94 9.11 2.65 29.61
N TYR A 95 8.66 3.85 30.01
CA TYR A 95 7.38 4.09 30.68
C TYR A 95 6.75 5.40 30.21
N THR A 96 5.49 5.37 29.82
CA THR A 96 4.71 6.54 29.47
C THR A 96 3.48 6.59 30.40
N PRO A 97 3.24 7.69 31.13
CA PRO A 97 2.00 7.87 31.85
C PRO A 97 0.79 7.75 30.91
N GLU A 98 -0.34 7.27 31.44
CA GLU A 98 -1.59 7.20 30.67
C GLU A 98 -2.14 8.61 30.43
N GLY A 99 -2.67 8.87 29.23
CA GLY A 99 -3.34 10.10 28.84
C GLY A 99 -2.86 10.66 27.50
N ASP A 100 -3.80 11.19 26.72
CA ASP A 100 -3.60 11.65 25.35
C ASP A 100 -2.54 12.76 25.23
N ILE A 101 -2.47 13.66 26.22
CA ILE A 101 -1.49 14.76 26.23
C ILE A 101 -0.06 14.21 26.33
N TYR A 102 0.17 13.23 27.21
CA TYR A 102 1.50 12.62 27.36
C TYR A 102 1.89 11.82 26.10
N ARG A 103 0.91 11.19 25.45
CA ARG A 103 1.12 10.48 24.20
C ARG A 103 1.47 11.44 23.06
N ASP A 104 0.79 12.58 22.95
CA ASP A 104 1.10 13.60 21.94
C ASP A 104 2.52 14.15 22.11
N ILE A 105 2.91 14.56 23.35
CA ILE A 105 4.27 15.04 23.64
C ILE A 105 5.32 13.98 23.30
N ARG A 106 5.07 12.73 23.65
CA ARG A 106 5.97 11.61 23.33
C ARG A 106 6.11 11.42 21.81
N ASN A 107 4.99 11.40 21.10
CA ASN A 107 4.98 11.18 19.65
C ASN A 107 5.70 12.33 18.92
N GLN A 108 5.50 13.58 19.33
CA GLN A 108 6.23 14.73 18.81
C GLN A 108 7.73 14.63 19.09
N THR A 109 8.11 14.24 20.32
CA THR A 109 9.51 14.04 20.71
C THR A 109 10.14 12.91 19.90
N SER A 110 9.46 11.78 19.74
CA SER A 110 9.92 10.63 18.96
C SER A 110 10.10 10.99 17.48
N SER A 111 9.14 11.68 16.88
CA SER A 111 9.23 12.15 15.50
C SER A 111 10.39 13.14 15.32
N PHE A 112 10.58 14.07 16.26
CA PHE A 112 11.72 14.99 16.24
C PHE A 112 13.06 14.24 16.33
N MET A 113 13.16 13.25 17.22
CA MET A 113 14.37 12.42 17.34
C MET A 113 14.62 11.60 16.06
N THR A 114 13.58 11.06 15.44
CA THR A 114 13.70 10.38 14.14
C THR A 114 14.25 11.33 13.06
N MET A 115 13.73 12.54 12.98
CA MET A 115 14.23 13.56 12.04
C MET A 115 15.66 14.00 12.36
N ALA A 116 16.01 14.16 13.63
CA ALA A 116 17.34 14.65 14.04
C ALA A 116 18.44 13.59 13.96
N MET A 117 18.12 12.33 14.23
CA MET A 117 19.11 11.24 14.39
C MET A 117 18.98 10.15 13.34
N GLY A 118 17.97 10.21 12.44
CA GLY A 118 17.64 9.17 11.47
C GLY A 118 16.95 7.97 12.12
N GLN A 119 16.86 6.86 11.40
CA GLN A 119 16.21 5.64 11.84
C GLN A 119 17.08 4.42 11.53
N PRO A 120 17.44 3.59 12.54
CA PRO A 120 18.29 2.43 12.34
C PRO A 120 17.78 1.51 11.23
N GLY A 121 18.71 1.00 10.40
CA GLY A 121 18.36 0.11 9.30
C GLY A 121 17.52 0.74 8.19
N PHE A 122 17.32 2.07 8.21
CA PHE A 122 16.51 2.77 7.24
C PHE A 122 17.23 4.01 6.69
N PHE A 123 17.48 5.02 7.53
CA PHE A 123 18.16 6.25 7.09
C PHE A 123 18.91 6.95 8.22
N LYS A 124 19.94 7.69 7.85
CA LYS A 124 20.74 8.52 8.76
C LYS A 124 20.95 9.94 8.21
N PRO A 125 21.02 10.98 9.07
CA PRO A 125 21.29 12.34 8.64
C PRO A 125 22.65 12.45 7.94
N ARG A 126 22.71 13.25 6.87
CA ARG A 126 23.97 13.56 6.21
C ARG A 126 24.76 14.61 6.97
N SER A 127 26.07 14.41 7.02
CA SER A 127 27.03 15.37 7.53
C SER A 127 28.20 15.50 6.52
N PRO A 128 28.50 16.71 6.04
CA PRO A 128 27.83 17.98 6.32
C PRO A 128 26.42 18.06 5.75
N ASN A 129 25.61 19.02 6.27
CA ASN A 129 24.25 19.28 5.77
C ASN A 129 24.29 19.59 4.26
N PRO A 130 23.32 19.11 3.44
CA PRO A 130 23.33 19.28 1.99
C PRO A 130 23.42 20.73 1.51
N TRP A 131 22.91 21.70 2.24
CA TRP A 131 23.04 23.12 1.91
C TRP A 131 24.48 23.65 1.91
N PHE A 132 25.40 22.96 2.58
CA PHE A 132 26.80 23.31 2.65
C PHE A 132 27.69 22.44 1.74
N GLN A 133 27.07 21.59 0.91
CA GLN A 133 27.79 20.76 -0.05
C GLN A 133 27.85 21.42 -1.43
N LEU A 134 28.90 21.12 -2.19
CA LEU A 134 29.02 21.60 -3.56
C LEU A 134 27.94 20.95 -4.44
N ALA A 135 27.40 21.72 -5.39
CA ALA A 135 26.48 21.19 -6.37
C ALA A 135 27.10 20.02 -7.16
N GLY A 136 26.38 18.92 -7.27
CA GLY A 136 26.86 17.69 -7.91
C GLY A 136 27.57 16.70 -6.98
N ALA A 137 27.78 17.04 -5.70
CA ALA A 137 28.21 16.06 -4.72
C ALA A 137 27.07 15.10 -4.34
N ASP A 138 27.38 13.84 -4.07
CA ASP A 138 26.38 12.80 -3.78
C ASP A 138 25.44 13.16 -2.62
N GLY A 139 25.94 13.90 -1.64
CA GLY A 139 25.17 14.32 -0.49
C GLY A 139 24.39 15.64 -0.66
N ALA A 140 24.56 16.35 -1.78
CA ALA A 140 23.99 17.70 -1.98
C ALA A 140 22.47 17.71 -2.26
N THR A 141 21.87 16.56 -2.54
CA THR A 141 20.48 16.46 -3.03
C THR A 141 19.49 15.86 -2.04
N SER A 142 19.93 15.53 -0.81
CA SER A 142 19.05 14.96 0.21
C SER A 142 19.55 15.19 1.63
N PHE A 143 18.62 15.29 2.59
CA PHE A 143 18.95 15.44 4.01
C PHE A 143 19.47 14.16 4.66
N TYR A 144 19.06 13.00 4.15
CA TYR A 144 19.40 11.69 4.71
C TYR A 144 20.10 10.81 3.68
N ASP A 145 20.86 9.87 4.19
CA ASP A 145 21.45 8.74 3.49
C ASP A 145 20.63 7.49 3.78
N THR A 146 20.27 6.72 2.75
CA THR A 146 19.45 5.50 2.83
C THR A 146 20.23 4.22 2.53
N ALA A 147 21.57 4.24 2.62
CA ALA A 147 22.38 3.05 2.32
C ALA A 147 22.04 1.86 3.23
N GLU A 148 21.75 2.12 4.53
CA GLU A 148 21.34 1.06 5.47
C GLU A 148 20.04 0.35 5.08
N LEU A 149 19.14 1.03 4.36
CA LEU A 149 17.90 0.39 3.87
C LEU A 149 18.19 -0.73 2.88
N LYS A 150 19.23 -0.56 2.04
CA LYS A 150 19.62 -1.61 1.09
C LYS A 150 19.99 -2.91 1.83
N ASP A 151 20.88 -2.79 2.82
CA ASP A 151 21.31 -3.96 3.62
C ASP A 151 20.13 -4.61 4.35
N THR A 152 19.21 -3.79 4.87
CA THR A 152 17.98 -4.26 5.52
C THR A 152 17.11 -5.05 4.55
N LEU A 153 16.85 -4.52 3.35
CA LEU A 153 16.06 -5.20 2.32
C LEU A 153 16.71 -6.51 1.88
N GLU A 154 18.03 -6.51 1.63
CA GLU A 154 18.78 -7.70 1.23
C GLU A 154 18.79 -8.78 2.33
N SER A 155 18.71 -8.39 3.59
CA SER A 155 18.65 -9.34 4.72
C SER A 155 17.27 -9.98 4.93
N LEU A 156 16.20 -9.27 4.50
CA LEU A 156 14.80 -9.64 4.78
C LEU A 156 14.07 -10.22 3.58
N ILE A 157 14.55 -9.98 2.36
CA ILE A 157 13.91 -10.37 1.11
C ILE A 157 14.80 -11.35 0.37
N ASP A 158 14.25 -12.50 0.00
CA ASP A 158 14.85 -13.39 -0.97
C ASP A 158 14.44 -12.94 -2.37
N PHE A 159 15.39 -12.28 -3.06
CA PHE A 159 15.14 -11.73 -4.40
C PHE A 159 14.99 -12.80 -5.50
N ASP A 160 15.40 -14.02 -5.25
CA ASP A 160 15.13 -15.12 -6.17
C ASP A 160 13.69 -15.59 -6.02
N VAL A 161 13.19 -15.73 -4.80
CA VAL A 161 11.77 -16.01 -4.52
C VAL A 161 10.87 -14.87 -5.01
N LEU A 162 11.30 -13.61 -4.86
CA LEU A 162 10.55 -12.43 -5.32
C LEU A 162 10.30 -12.46 -6.83
N ASN A 163 11.26 -12.98 -7.59
CA ASN A 163 11.25 -12.96 -9.06
C ASN A 163 10.98 -14.35 -9.69
N ASP A 164 10.50 -15.33 -8.93
CA ASP A 164 10.26 -16.69 -9.42
C ASP A 164 8.90 -16.88 -10.12
N GLY A 165 8.06 -15.83 -10.15
CA GLY A 165 6.76 -15.81 -10.79
C GLY A 165 5.59 -16.38 -9.96
N ARG A 166 5.85 -16.88 -8.74
CA ARG A 166 4.76 -17.38 -7.87
C ARG A 166 3.85 -16.28 -7.36
N LYS A 167 4.38 -15.07 -7.20
CA LYS A 167 3.63 -13.86 -6.84
C LYS A 167 4.07 -12.72 -7.75
N ARG A 168 3.12 -11.94 -8.22
CA ARG A 168 3.41 -10.70 -8.94
C ARG A 168 3.63 -9.57 -7.94
N LEU A 169 4.68 -8.79 -8.14
CA LEU A 169 4.94 -7.56 -7.40
C LEU A 169 5.05 -6.38 -8.36
N SER A 170 4.34 -5.30 -8.05
CA SER A 170 4.44 -4.03 -8.78
C SER A 170 4.82 -2.91 -7.82
N VAL A 171 5.89 -2.20 -8.12
CA VAL A 171 6.44 -1.13 -7.29
C VAL A 171 6.37 0.20 -8.06
N GLY A 172 5.68 1.19 -7.49
CA GLY A 172 5.49 2.50 -8.11
C GLY A 172 6.59 3.50 -7.76
N ALA A 173 7.13 4.20 -8.76
CA ALA A 173 8.11 5.27 -8.60
C ALA A 173 7.90 6.40 -9.62
N VAL A 174 8.56 7.54 -9.44
CA VAL A 174 8.51 8.68 -10.37
C VAL A 174 9.87 8.89 -11.01
N ASN A 175 9.93 8.92 -12.34
CA ASN A 175 11.15 9.29 -13.06
C ASN A 175 11.42 10.79 -12.86
N VAL A 176 12.58 11.13 -12.29
CA VAL A 176 12.92 12.51 -11.89
C VAL A 176 13.00 13.46 -13.08
N ARG A 177 13.43 12.96 -14.24
CA ARG A 177 13.64 13.78 -15.44
C ARG A 177 12.34 14.11 -16.16
N THR A 178 11.45 13.13 -16.26
CA THR A 178 10.20 13.26 -17.03
C THR A 178 9.01 13.65 -16.17
N GLY A 179 9.07 13.42 -14.86
CA GLY A 179 7.93 13.53 -13.94
C GLY A 179 6.88 12.42 -14.11
N ASN A 180 7.13 11.45 -15.00
CA ASN A 180 6.18 10.37 -15.25
C ASN A 180 6.22 9.32 -14.13
N PHE A 181 5.04 8.85 -13.74
CA PHE A 181 4.90 7.69 -12.89
C PHE A 181 5.23 6.41 -13.65
N VAL A 182 6.01 5.52 -13.06
CA VAL A 182 6.40 4.24 -13.63
C VAL A 182 6.16 3.11 -12.65
N TYR A 183 5.92 1.90 -13.17
CA TYR A 183 5.84 0.68 -12.38
C TYR A 183 6.96 -0.27 -12.75
N PHE A 184 7.75 -0.68 -11.75
CA PHE A 184 8.60 -1.84 -11.84
C PHE A 184 7.76 -3.06 -11.46
N ASP A 185 7.65 -4.01 -12.35
CA ASP A 185 6.74 -5.14 -12.21
C ASP A 185 7.50 -6.45 -12.51
N THR A 186 7.37 -7.46 -11.65
CA THR A 186 8.07 -8.74 -11.79
C THR A 186 7.75 -9.49 -13.08
N ASP A 187 6.60 -9.20 -13.71
CA ASP A 187 6.26 -9.76 -15.02
C ASP A 187 7.05 -9.11 -16.17
N LYS A 188 7.70 -7.96 -15.93
CA LYS A 188 8.39 -7.17 -16.96
C LYS A 188 9.89 -7.05 -16.73
N VAL A 189 10.29 -6.93 -15.46
CA VAL A 189 11.69 -6.70 -15.07
C VAL A 189 12.03 -7.49 -13.81
N ARG A 190 13.29 -7.86 -13.66
CA ARG A 190 13.78 -8.41 -12.39
C ARG A 190 13.86 -7.28 -11.35
N ILE A 191 13.10 -7.37 -10.28
CA ILE A 191 13.12 -6.40 -9.20
C ILE A 191 14.29 -6.69 -8.26
N GLY A 192 15.10 -5.65 -7.99
CA GLY A 192 16.17 -5.64 -6.98
C GLY A 192 15.88 -4.60 -5.88
N PRO A 193 16.75 -4.50 -4.86
CA PRO A 193 16.57 -3.57 -3.75
C PRO A 193 16.47 -2.11 -4.20
N GLU A 194 17.17 -1.71 -5.27
CA GLU A 194 17.15 -0.36 -5.83
C GLU A 194 15.75 0.05 -6.32
N HIS A 195 14.95 -0.86 -6.85
CA HIS A 195 13.57 -0.57 -7.28
C HIS A 195 12.67 -0.24 -6.08
N ILE A 196 12.84 -1.00 -4.98
CA ILE A 196 12.08 -0.79 -3.74
C ILE A 196 12.53 0.53 -3.09
N MET A 197 13.84 0.79 -3.05
CA MET A 197 14.41 2.04 -2.54
C MET A 197 13.94 3.25 -3.35
N ALA A 198 13.85 3.14 -4.68
CA ALA A 198 13.35 4.20 -5.55
C ALA A 198 11.91 4.58 -5.21
N SER A 199 11.07 3.59 -4.94
CA SER A 199 9.68 3.80 -4.52
C SER A 199 9.56 4.56 -3.19
N GLY A 200 10.55 4.43 -2.29
CA GLY A 200 10.58 5.10 -0.99
C GLY A 200 11.47 6.35 -0.94
N ALA A 201 12.04 6.79 -2.06
CA ALA A 201 12.97 7.91 -2.15
C ALA A 201 12.25 9.27 -2.16
N LEU A 202 11.60 9.66 -1.06
CA LEU A 202 10.81 10.89 -0.95
C LEU A 202 11.71 12.14 -0.84
N PRO A 203 11.72 13.04 -1.84
CA PRO A 203 12.47 14.28 -1.76
C PRO A 203 11.81 15.31 -0.82
N PRO A 204 12.55 16.21 -0.21
CA PRO A 204 14.01 16.34 -0.20
C PRO A 204 14.68 15.47 0.89
N ALA A 205 13.90 14.62 1.58
CA ALA A 205 14.43 13.78 2.66
C ALA A 205 15.47 12.78 2.12
N PHE A 206 15.11 12.01 1.11
CA PHE A 206 15.93 10.90 0.59
C PHE A 206 16.47 11.19 -0.82
N PRO A 207 17.65 10.63 -1.16
CA PRO A 207 18.24 10.80 -2.47
C PRO A 207 17.45 10.07 -3.55
N SER A 208 17.49 10.57 -4.78
CA SER A 208 17.01 9.80 -5.93
C SER A 208 17.85 8.54 -6.12
N ILE A 209 17.22 7.46 -6.53
CA ILE A 209 17.88 6.19 -6.80
C ILE A 209 18.09 6.03 -8.30
N ARG A 210 19.34 5.66 -8.69
CA ARG A 210 19.69 5.43 -10.09
C ARG A 210 19.41 3.97 -10.48
N ILE A 211 18.62 3.77 -11.54
CA ILE A 211 18.30 2.47 -12.12
C ILE A 211 18.49 2.59 -13.64
N GLU A 212 19.33 1.77 -14.24
CA GLU A 212 19.60 1.72 -15.69
C GLU A 212 19.91 3.11 -16.33
N GLY A 213 20.56 3.97 -15.59
CA GLY A 213 20.97 5.32 -16.06
C GLY A 213 19.96 6.44 -15.81
N GLU A 214 18.72 6.12 -15.44
CA GLU A 214 17.68 7.07 -15.05
C GLU A 214 17.59 7.20 -13.53
N TYR A 215 16.99 8.30 -13.04
CA TYR A 215 16.85 8.61 -11.62
C TYR A 215 15.39 8.61 -11.22
N TYR A 216 15.10 8.04 -10.04
CA TYR A 216 13.75 7.84 -9.56
C TYR A 216 13.56 8.37 -8.14
N TRP A 217 12.40 8.95 -7.89
CA TRP A 217 11.90 9.35 -6.59
C TRP A 217 10.66 8.56 -6.20
N ASP A 218 10.23 8.75 -4.95
CA ASP A 218 9.04 8.13 -4.37
C ASP A 218 7.80 8.35 -5.24
N GLY A 219 7.08 7.26 -5.48
CA GLY A 219 5.82 7.29 -6.24
C GLY A 219 4.75 8.17 -5.61
N GLY A 220 4.77 8.34 -4.29
CA GLY A 220 3.81 9.14 -3.54
C GLY A 220 3.74 10.62 -3.92
N ILE A 221 4.76 11.14 -4.63
CA ILE A 221 4.75 12.51 -5.18
C ILE A 221 3.63 12.69 -6.22
N VAL A 222 3.35 11.66 -7.02
CA VAL A 222 2.37 11.70 -8.12
C VAL A 222 1.13 10.89 -7.79
N SER A 223 1.31 9.64 -7.35
CA SER A 223 0.21 8.74 -6.97
C SER A 223 0.65 7.86 -5.79
N ASN A 224 -0.01 8.05 -4.66
CA ASN A 224 0.35 7.34 -3.44
C ASN A 224 -0.31 5.96 -3.31
N THR A 225 -1.31 5.64 -4.13
CA THR A 225 -2.00 4.34 -4.15
C THR A 225 -1.98 3.75 -5.56
N PRO A 226 -1.31 2.60 -5.78
CA PRO A 226 -1.10 2.03 -7.11
C PRO A 226 -2.27 1.17 -7.60
N LEU A 227 -3.51 1.52 -7.27
CA LEU A 227 -4.71 0.78 -7.66
C LEU A 227 -4.98 0.82 -9.16
N GLN A 228 -4.84 2.01 -9.78
CA GLN A 228 -5.17 2.19 -11.20
C GLN A 228 -4.37 1.25 -12.11
N TYR A 229 -3.09 1.06 -11.81
CA TYR A 229 -2.25 0.14 -12.57
C TYR A 229 -2.78 -1.29 -12.55
N LEU A 230 -3.27 -1.74 -11.40
CA LEU A 230 -3.86 -3.07 -11.25
C LEU A 230 -5.16 -3.19 -12.04
N LEU A 231 -5.98 -2.15 -12.01
CA LEU A 231 -7.27 -2.13 -12.72
C LEU A 231 -7.11 -2.06 -14.25
N ASP A 232 -6.01 -1.48 -14.73
CA ASP A 232 -5.71 -1.36 -16.16
C ASP A 232 -5.05 -2.65 -16.75
N GLN A 233 -4.74 -3.63 -15.89
CA GLN A 233 -4.10 -4.87 -16.31
C GLN A 233 -5.09 -6.05 -16.21
N GLU A 234 -5.12 -6.90 -17.24
CA GLU A 234 -5.84 -8.16 -17.21
C GLU A 234 -7.35 -8.01 -16.86
N GLU A 235 -8.06 -7.22 -17.66
CA GLU A 235 -9.50 -6.95 -17.49
C GLU A 235 -10.40 -8.21 -17.63
N ASP A 236 -9.85 -9.32 -18.12
CA ASP A 236 -10.53 -10.60 -18.32
C ASP A 236 -10.57 -11.49 -17.06
N ARG A 237 -9.90 -11.08 -15.96
CA ARG A 237 -9.81 -11.87 -14.74
C ARG A 237 -10.62 -11.29 -13.60
N SER A 238 -11.40 -12.16 -12.96
CA SER A 238 -12.12 -11.80 -11.73
C SER A 238 -11.15 -11.56 -10.58
N SER A 239 -11.22 -10.38 -9.96
CA SER A 239 -10.25 -9.92 -8.97
C SER A 239 -10.91 -9.50 -7.66
N LEU A 240 -10.39 -10.00 -6.53
CA LEU A 240 -10.65 -9.47 -5.20
C LEU A 240 -9.46 -8.58 -4.81
N VAL A 241 -9.71 -7.30 -4.59
CA VAL A 241 -8.68 -6.30 -4.30
C VAL A 241 -8.84 -5.77 -2.89
N PHE A 242 -7.88 -6.00 -2.03
CA PHE A 242 -7.77 -5.31 -0.74
C PHE A 242 -6.89 -4.07 -0.93
N GLN A 243 -7.51 -2.90 -0.81
CA GLN A 243 -6.81 -1.63 -0.87
C GLN A 243 -6.62 -1.07 0.52
N VAL A 244 -5.36 -0.85 0.90
CA VAL A 244 -4.97 -0.40 2.23
C VAL A 244 -4.43 1.02 2.17
N ASP A 245 -5.25 1.96 2.62
CA ASP A 245 -4.93 3.39 2.64
C ASP A 245 -4.49 3.83 4.04
N LEU A 246 -3.39 4.57 4.11
CA LEU A 246 -2.81 5.09 5.35
C LEU A 246 -3.19 6.55 5.62
N PHE A 247 -3.72 7.25 4.62
CA PHE A 247 -4.20 8.62 4.73
C PHE A 247 -5.67 8.69 4.32
N SER A 248 -6.52 9.14 5.24
CA SER A 248 -7.94 9.30 4.97
C SER A 248 -8.24 10.62 4.27
N ALA A 249 -8.96 10.55 3.13
CA ALA A 249 -9.49 11.74 2.47
C ALA A 249 -10.54 12.48 3.32
N ARG A 250 -11.24 11.78 4.21
CA ARG A 250 -12.19 12.37 5.18
C ARG A 250 -11.46 12.79 6.44
N GLY A 251 -11.93 13.83 7.09
CA GLY A 251 -11.36 14.31 8.35
C GLY A 251 -12.15 15.49 8.90
N VAL A 252 -11.86 15.85 10.15
CA VAL A 252 -12.49 16.98 10.84
C VAL A 252 -11.90 18.32 10.40
N LEU A 253 -12.63 19.40 10.63
CA LEU A 253 -12.12 20.76 10.38
C LEU A 253 -10.99 21.09 11.37
N PRO A 254 -9.84 21.59 10.86
CA PRO A 254 -8.72 21.98 11.70
C PRO A 254 -9.08 23.07 12.68
N ARG A 255 -8.58 22.98 13.93
CA ARG A 255 -8.75 23.97 14.99
C ARG A 255 -7.47 24.73 15.34
N GLY A 256 -6.32 24.23 14.87
CA GLY A 256 -5.01 24.82 15.10
C GLY A 256 -4.06 24.54 13.95
N MET A 257 -2.86 25.15 13.95
CA MET A 257 -1.88 24.98 12.87
C MET A 257 -1.38 23.54 12.75
N ALA A 258 -1.25 22.80 13.86
CA ALA A 258 -0.90 21.39 13.84
C ALA A 258 -1.95 20.57 13.08
N ASP A 259 -3.23 20.83 13.31
CA ASP A 259 -4.33 20.17 12.59
C ASP A 259 -4.33 20.53 11.10
N VAL A 260 -4.02 21.80 10.77
CA VAL A 260 -3.89 22.26 9.37
C VAL A 260 -2.81 21.47 8.64
N LEU A 261 -1.62 21.34 9.25
CA LEU A 261 -0.50 20.59 8.67
C LEU A 261 -0.83 19.10 8.50
N SER A 262 -1.45 18.49 9.52
CA SER A 262 -1.91 17.11 9.47
C SER A 262 -2.95 16.91 8.36
N ARG A 263 -3.98 17.77 8.33
CA ARG A 263 -5.07 17.66 7.36
C ARG A 263 -4.61 17.90 5.92
N HIS A 264 -3.71 18.88 5.73
CA HIS A 264 -3.09 19.13 4.42
C HIS A 264 -2.37 17.87 3.90
N LYS A 265 -1.57 17.22 4.76
CA LYS A 265 -0.88 15.98 4.44
C LYS A 265 -1.85 14.83 4.11
N ASP A 266 -2.89 14.65 4.93
CA ASP A 266 -3.92 13.63 4.70
C ASP A 266 -4.60 13.80 3.33
N ILE A 267 -4.98 15.03 2.97
CA ILE A 267 -5.58 15.34 1.67
C ILE A 267 -4.59 15.08 0.52
N MET A 268 -3.34 15.52 0.69
CA MET A 268 -2.31 15.39 -0.34
C MET A 268 -1.99 13.91 -0.65
N TYR A 269 -1.88 13.09 0.38
CA TYR A 269 -1.49 11.68 0.23
C TYR A 269 -2.65 10.69 0.16
N SER A 270 -3.90 11.12 0.34
CA SER A 270 -5.07 10.24 0.20
C SER A 270 -5.30 9.71 -1.22
N SER A 271 -4.49 10.16 -2.19
CA SER A 271 -4.42 9.70 -3.60
C SER A 271 -5.75 9.77 -4.35
N ARG A 272 -6.71 10.54 -3.86
CA ARG A 272 -8.05 10.64 -4.47
C ARG A 272 -8.65 9.25 -4.81
N THR A 273 -8.34 8.26 -3.99
CA THR A 273 -8.67 6.86 -4.22
C THR A 273 -10.13 6.66 -4.62
N ARG A 274 -11.06 7.32 -3.91
CA ARG A 274 -12.48 7.22 -4.23
C ARG A 274 -12.80 7.76 -5.61
N GLN A 275 -12.17 8.86 -6.02
CA GLN A 275 -12.38 9.42 -7.37
C GLN A 275 -11.89 8.45 -8.45
N ASN A 276 -10.77 7.78 -8.21
CA ASN A 276 -10.22 6.80 -9.16
C ASN A 276 -11.13 5.57 -9.26
N THR A 277 -11.58 5.03 -8.13
CA THR A 277 -12.53 3.90 -8.12
C THR A 277 -13.88 4.26 -8.72
N ASP A 278 -14.43 5.44 -8.41
CA ASP A 278 -15.70 5.91 -8.98
C ASP A 278 -15.57 6.10 -10.52
N ASN A 279 -14.45 6.63 -10.99
CA ASN A 279 -14.17 6.76 -12.43
C ASN A 279 -14.03 5.39 -13.11
N PHE A 280 -13.30 4.47 -12.49
CA PHE A 280 -13.18 3.11 -13.02
C PHE A 280 -14.54 2.43 -13.11
N GLN A 281 -15.34 2.47 -12.05
CA GLN A 281 -16.69 1.92 -12.03
C GLN A 281 -17.58 2.52 -13.14
N ARG A 282 -17.48 3.85 -13.35
CA ARG A 282 -18.22 4.54 -14.41
C ARG A 282 -17.79 4.09 -15.81
N ILE A 283 -16.48 3.99 -16.05
CA ILE A 283 -15.93 3.53 -17.34
C ILE A 283 -16.32 2.08 -17.58
N TYR A 284 -16.21 1.22 -16.59
CA TYR A 284 -16.62 -0.17 -16.69
C TYR A 284 -18.11 -0.30 -17.02
N ALA A 285 -18.98 0.41 -16.32
CA ALA A 285 -20.42 0.42 -16.59
C ALA A 285 -20.75 0.92 -18.01
N LEU A 286 -19.99 1.88 -18.54
CA LEU A 286 -20.14 2.34 -19.94
C LEU A 286 -19.69 1.26 -20.93
N LYS A 287 -18.57 0.58 -20.68
CA LYS A 287 -18.08 -0.55 -21.49
C LYS A 287 -19.15 -1.66 -21.55
N MET A 288 -19.71 -2.07 -20.41
CA MET A 288 -20.73 -3.11 -20.36
C MET A 288 -22.02 -2.74 -21.10
N LYS A 289 -22.48 -1.49 -20.99
CA LYS A 289 -23.62 -0.98 -21.77
C LYS A 289 -23.36 -0.97 -23.26
N LEU A 290 -22.16 -0.60 -23.68
CA LEU A 290 -21.75 -0.64 -25.08
C LEU A 290 -21.75 -2.07 -25.62
N LEU A 291 -21.17 -3.02 -24.87
CA LEU A 291 -21.18 -4.44 -25.23
C LEU A 291 -22.58 -4.99 -25.36
N ASP A 292 -23.48 -4.68 -24.41
CA ASP A 292 -24.86 -5.11 -24.47
C ASP A 292 -25.60 -4.54 -25.70
N ALA A 293 -25.29 -3.29 -26.07
CA ALA A 293 -25.82 -2.69 -27.29
C ALA A 293 -25.27 -3.36 -28.56
N LEU A 294 -23.96 -3.65 -28.62
CA LEU A 294 -23.32 -4.30 -29.76
C LEU A 294 -23.78 -5.76 -29.94
N LYS A 295 -23.99 -6.50 -28.86
CA LYS A 295 -24.53 -7.89 -28.89
C LYS A 295 -25.93 -7.98 -29.47
N ARG A 296 -26.67 -6.86 -29.58
CA ARG A 296 -28.01 -6.80 -30.23
C ARG A 296 -27.92 -6.54 -31.74
N VAL A 297 -26.74 -6.17 -32.26
CA VAL A 297 -26.52 -5.95 -33.70
C VAL A 297 -26.26 -7.30 -34.37
N PRO A 298 -26.90 -7.60 -35.52
CA PRO A 298 -26.61 -8.81 -36.26
C PRO A 298 -25.12 -8.89 -36.64
N PRO A 299 -24.45 -10.06 -36.51
CA PRO A 299 -23.02 -10.20 -36.73
C PRO A 299 -22.51 -9.72 -38.09
N GLU A 300 -23.35 -9.80 -39.12
CA GLU A 300 -23.09 -9.35 -40.48
C GLU A 300 -23.06 -7.82 -40.66
N GLN A 301 -23.64 -7.07 -39.70
CA GLN A 301 -23.68 -5.60 -39.68
C GLN A 301 -22.55 -5.02 -38.82
N LEU A 302 -21.89 -5.85 -38.02
CA LEU A 302 -20.78 -5.41 -37.19
C LEU A 302 -19.51 -5.19 -38.01
N LYS A 303 -18.85 -4.07 -37.79
CA LYS A 303 -17.49 -3.80 -38.32
C LYS A 303 -16.45 -4.61 -37.56
N ASP A 304 -15.28 -4.80 -38.17
CA ASP A 304 -14.22 -5.61 -37.58
C ASP A 304 -13.79 -5.11 -36.19
N GLY A 305 -13.63 -3.80 -35.99
CA GLY A 305 -13.30 -3.25 -34.66
C GLY A 305 -14.42 -3.42 -33.62
N GLU A 306 -15.69 -3.54 -34.04
CA GLU A 306 -16.82 -3.82 -33.13
C GLU A 306 -16.85 -5.31 -32.72
N LYS A 307 -16.47 -6.20 -33.65
CA LYS A 307 -16.31 -7.63 -33.37
C LYS A 307 -15.13 -7.89 -32.44
N GLU A 308 -14.02 -7.19 -32.67
CA GLU A 308 -12.82 -7.23 -31.83
C GLU A 308 -13.18 -6.76 -30.41
N LEU A 309 -13.88 -5.65 -30.25
CA LEU A 309 -14.35 -5.14 -28.97
C LEU A 309 -15.26 -6.14 -28.22
N ILE A 310 -16.17 -6.83 -28.96
CA ILE A 310 -17.01 -7.87 -28.35
C ILE A 310 -16.14 -9.04 -27.89
N ALA A 311 -15.16 -9.48 -28.69
CA ALA A 311 -14.29 -10.58 -28.34
C ALA A 311 -13.43 -10.25 -27.09
N ASP A 312 -12.82 -9.08 -27.06
CA ASP A 312 -11.93 -8.63 -25.99
C ASP A 312 -12.65 -8.50 -24.62
N TYR A 313 -13.92 -8.12 -24.64
CA TYR A 313 -14.66 -7.82 -23.41
C TYR A 313 -15.82 -8.79 -23.12
N SER A 314 -16.04 -9.82 -23.94
CA SER A 314 -17.10 -10.81 -23.68
C SER A 314 -16.92 -11.59 -22.39
N ASP A 315 -15.69 -11.79 -22.00
CA ASP A 315 -15.28 -12.52 -20.80
C ASP A 315 -14.69 -11.57 -19.73
N ALA A 316 -15.08 -10.28 -19.76
CA ALA A 316 -14.61 -9.32 -18.78
C ALA A 316 -14.82 -9.82 -17.35
N GLY A 317 -13.74 -9.89 -16.58
CA GLY A 317 -13.77 -10.30 -15.18
C GLY A 317 -14.47 -9.26 -14.30
N VAL A 318 -14.94 -9.67 -13.16
CA VAL A 318 -15.51 -8.77 -12.15
C VAL A 318 -14.44 -8.31 -11.17
N VAL A 319 -14.55 -7.06 -10.72
CA VAL A 319 -13.60 -6.49 -9.75
C VAL A 319 -14.35 -6.16 -8.46
N ASN A 320 -13.91 -6.79 -7.38
CA ASN A 320 -14.44 -6.54 -6.04
C ASN A 320 -13.36 -5.86 -5.20
N ILE A 321 -13.60 -4.62 -4.78
CA ILE A 321 -12.64 -3.79 -4.05
C ILE A 321 -13.10 -3.65 -2.61
N VAL A 322 -12.25 -4.05 -1.68
CA VAL A 322 -12.44 -3.89 -0.23
C VAL A 322 -11.44 -2.86 0.27
N HIS A 323 -11.95 -1.71 0.74
CA HIS A 323 -11.13 -0.65 1.31
C HIS A 323 -10.88 -0.89 2.80
N LEU A 324 -9.63 -0.81 3.18
CA LEU A 324 -9.13 -0.78 4.55
C LEU A 324 -8.44 0.57 4.75
N ILE A 325 -9.09 1.50 5.42
CA ILE A 325 -8.61 2.88 5.55
C ILE A 325 -8.23 3.14 7.00
N TYR A 326 -6.95 3.39 7.25
CA TYR A 326 -6.44 3.75 8.56
C TYR A 326 -7.15 5.00 9.10
N GLN A 327 -7.68 4.91 10.31
CA GLN A 327 -8.31 6.02 11.02
C GLN A 327 -7.35 6.53 12.10
N HIS A 328 -6.78 7.73 11.89
CA HIS A 328 -5.86 8.31 12.85
C HIS A 328 -6.56 8.67 14.17
N LYS A 329 -5.84 8.55 15.28
CA LYS A 329 -6.30 8.89 16.61
C LYS A 329 -5.99 10.36 16.92
N GLY A 330 -6.79 10.99 17.78
CA GLY A 330 -6.69 12.43 18.08
C GLY A 330 -5.35 12.90 18.66
N TYR A 331 -4.53 11.97 19.20
CA TYR A 331 -3.19 12.24 19.71
C TYR A 331 -2.07 12.05 18.66
N GLU A 332 -2.40 11.67 17.44
CA GLU A 332 -1.44 11.56 16.34
C GLU A 332 -1.31 12.91 15.63
N GLY A 333 -0.15 13.53 15.79
CA GLY A 333 0.13 14.83 15.20
C GLY A 333 0.47 14.78 13.70
N HIS A 334 0.87 15.93 13.16
CA HIS A 334 1.24 16.10 11.74
C HIS A 334 2.49 15.28 11.30
N ALA A 335 3.28 14.77 12.24
CA ALA A 335 4.47 13.98 12.00
C ALA A 335 4.27 12.47 12.23
N LYS A 336 3.02 12.00 12.21
CA LYS A 336 2.64 10.59 12.45
C LYS A 336 3.37 9.59 11.54
N ASP A 337 3.69 9.97 10.31
CA ASP A 337 4.45 9.19 9.33
C ASP A 337 5.97 9.11 9.62
N TYR A 338 6.47 9.92 10.56
CA TYR A 338 7.85 9.87 11.07
C TYR A 338 7.93 9.34 12.52
N GLU A 339 6.83 8.89 13.09
CA GLU A 339 6.76 8.39 14.45
C GLU A 339 7.02 6.87 14.48
N PHE A 340 8.28 6.47 14.43
CA PHE A 340 8.74 5.07 14.41
C PHE A 340 8.94 4.45 15.80
N SER A 341 8.28 4.92 16.85
CA SER A 341 8.43 4.25 18.16
C SER A 341 7.82 2.85 18.16
N GLY A 342 8.40 1.95 18.93
CA GLY A 342 7.89 0.59 19.03
C GLY A 342 6.49 0.48 19.64
N THR A 343 6.00 1.54 20.32
CA THR A 343 4.61 1.59 20.81
C THR A 343 3.65 1.89 19.69
N SER A 344 3.90 2.97 18.92
CA SER A 344 3.05 3.35 17.79
C SER A 344 3.05 2.28 16.71
N MET A 345 4.20 1.64 16.46
CA MET A 345 4.29 0.50 15.55
C MET A 345 3.33 -0.64 15.95
N ARG A 346 3.33 -1.04 17.24
CA ARG A 346 2.43 -2.10 17.71
C ARG A 346 0.96 -1.68 17.61
N GLU A 347 0.64 -0.45 17.99
CA GLU A 347 -0.72 0.08 17.90
C GLU A 347 -1.24 0.10 16.45
N HIS A 348 -0.42 0.54 15.50
CA HIS A 348 -0.80 0.52 14.09
C HIS A 348 -0.99 -0.90 13.58
N TRP A 349 -0.10 -1.83 13.96
CA TRP A 349 -0.21 -3.25 13.60
C TRP A 349 -1.50 -3.86 14.14
N GLU A 350 -1.78 -3.69 15.44
CA GLU A 350 -3.00 -4.18 16.09
C GLU A 350 -4.26 -3.60 15.43
N MET A 351 -4.27 -2.31 15.11
CA MET A 351 -5.39 -1.69 14.40
C MET A 351 -5.62 -2.30 13.01
N GLY A 352 -4.55 -2.55 12.26
CA GLY A 352 -4.65 -3.21 10.95
C GLY A 352 -5.20 -4.62 11.05
N LEU A 353 -4.77 -5.37 12.06
CA LEU A 353 -5.27 -6.71 12.35
C LEU A 353 -6.78 -6.68 12.68
N GLU A 354 -7.18 -5.84 13.65
CA GLU A 354 -8.58 -5.73 14.11
C GLU A 354 -9.53 -5.25 13.01
N ASP A 355 -9.15 -4.20 12.24
CA ASP A 355 -9.96 -3.66 11.15
C ASP A 355 -10.19 -4.71 10.05
N THR A 356 -9.14 -5.49 9.75
CA THR A 356 -9.25 -6.54 8.74
C THR A 356 -10.09 -7.70 9.23
N GLU A 357 -9.90 -8.16 10.47
CA GLU A 357 -10.74 -9.21 11.06
C GLU A 357 -12.22 -8.78 11.09
N ARG A 358 -12.51 -7.52 11.40
CA ARG A 358 -13.85 -6.97 11.37
C ARG A 358 -14.42 -6.99 9.95
N THR A 359 -13.63 -6.57 8.97
CA THR A 359 -14.00 -6.58 7.54
C THR A 359 -14.29 -8.00 7.04
N LEU A 360 -13.46 -8.97 7.38
CA LEU A 360 -13.62 -10.37 6.98
C LEU A 360 -14.87 -11.05 7.58
N ARG A 361 -15.43 -10.51 8.66
CA ARG A 361 -16.74 -10.96 9.19
C ARG A 361 -17.90 -10.66 8.24
N HIS A 362 -17.76 -9.64 7.37
CA HIS A 362 -18.73 -9.32 6.32
C HIS A 362 -18.54 -10.21 5.09
N LYS A 363 -18.74 -11.52 5.24
CA LYS A 363 -18.52 -12.52 4.17
C LYS A 363 -19.19 -12.18 2.84
N LYS A 364 -20.33 -11.48 2.87
CA LYS A 364 -21.03 -11.02 1.66
C LYS A 364 -20.21 -10.06 0.82
N TRP A 365 -19.32 -9.28 1.44
CA TRP A 365 -18.43 -8.35 0.73
C TRP A 365 -17.33 -9.07 -0.03
N LEU A 366 -17.03 -10.31 0.35
CA LEU A 366 -15.97 -11.11 -0.28
C LEU A 366 -16.52 -12.05 -1.36
N MET A 367 -17.84 -12.17 -1.49
CA MET A 367 -18.43 -13.02 -2.51
C MET A 367 -18.19 -12.45 -3.90
N LEU A 368 -18.02 -13.35 -4.88
CA LEU A 368 -17.90 -12.94 -6.27
C LEU A 368 -19.17 -12.17 -6.68
N PRO A 369 -19.06 -10.91 -7.15
CA PRO A 369 -20.23 -10.17 -7.62
C PRO A 369 -20.84 -10.79 -8.85
N ASP A 370 -22.13 -10.53 -9.10
CA ASP A 370 -22.74 -10.90 -10.37
C ASP A 370 -22.09 -10.11 -11.53
N ASN A 371 -21.94 -10.73 -12.68
CA ASN A 371 -21.31 -10.09 -13.86
C ASN A 371 -22.02 -8.79 -14.29
N ALA A 372 -23.29 -8.61 -13.92
CA ALA A 372 -24.04 -7.39 -14.20
C ALA A 372 -23.52 -6.16 -13.42
N ASP A 373 -22.93 -6.36 -12.24
CA ASP A 373 -22.42 -5.28 -11.38
C ASP A 373 -21.00 -4.86 -11.76
N GLY A 374 -20.23 -5.75 -12.37
CA GLY A 374 -18.88 -5.55 -12.90
C GLY A 374 -17.83 -5.09 -11.88
N VAL A 375 -18.11 -4.02 -11.14
CA VAL A 375 -17.23 -3.47 -10.10
C VAL A 375 -18.04 -3.18 -8.85
N THR A 376 -17.68 -3.84 -7.74
CA THR A 376 -18.22 -3.56 -6.40
C THR A 376 -17.16 -2.96 -5.51
N ILE A 377 -17.57 -2.06 -4.63
CA ILE A 377 -16.66 -1.36 -3.69
C ILE A 377 -17.29 -1.43 -2.29
N HIS A 378 -16.52 -1.96 -1.36
CA HIS A 378 -16.88 -2.05 0.05
C HIS A 378 -15.95 -1.21 0.90
N ASP A 379 -16.50 -0.40 1.80
CA ASP A 379 -15.77 0.48 2.70
C ASP A 379 -16.50 0.51 4.05
N LEU A 380 -15.86 -0.04 5.07
CA LEU A 380 -16.42 -0.16 6.42
C LEU A 380 -16.84 1.22 6.99
N HIS A 381 -16.09 2.27 6.65
CA HIS A 381 -16.32 3.64 7.12
C HIS A 381 -17.31 4.44 6.26
N ARG A 382 -17.79 3.87 5.15
CA ARG A 382 -18.82 4.49 4.30
C ARG A 382 -20.24 4.12 4.76
N GLU A 383 -20.38 2.97 5.39
CA GLU A 383 -21.67 2.42 5.85
C GLU A 383 -22.05 2.85 7.27
N ASP A 384 -21.10 3.40 8.06
CA ASP A 384 -21.37 4.06 9.34
C ASP A 384 -21.60 5.56 9.12
N PRO A 385 -22.85 6.06 9.01
CA PRO A 385 -23.12 7.48 9.07
C PRO A 385 -22.93 7.91 10.53
N THR A 386 -21.84 8.59 10.83
CA THR A 386 -21.68 9.34 12.09
C THR A 386 -22.54 10.58 12.11
#